data_52cd57c542a634fecbe87478327c0a12
#
_entry.id   52cd57c542a634fecbe87478327c0a12
#
_cell.length_a   1.000
_cell.length_b   1.000
_cell.length_c   1.000
_cell.angle_alpha   90.00
_cell.angle_beta   90.00
_cell.angle_gamma   90.00
#
_symmetry.space_group_name_H-M   'P 1'
#
loop_
_entity.id
_entity.type
_entity.pdbx_description
1 polymer ?
#
loop_
_entity_poly.entity_id
_entity_poly.type
_entity_poly.pdbx_seq_one_letter_code
_entity_poly.pdbx_strand_id
1 'polypeptide(L)'
;GTGLVGSEMCIRDRLNNDCIMLSCIQSDFGYLEGILYPDTYFYKKGMKASSILNLSYNRLKSSLDEMHSSYLKNNNLNNSEILILASIVEKEAGNDQEKDLIAGVFLNRLNLNMRLQADPTIIYGLLPNFDGDIKKSDILDKNNKYNTYMINGLPPSPIAVSSLSSIKSVYEGVPSDYLFFVADSKTSHYFSKTYKEHLNKIKELGLDK
;
A
#
# COMPACT_ATOMS: atom_id res chain seq x y z
N GLY A 1 13.40 -6.62 -26.58
CA GLY A 1 13.85 -6.40 -25.23
C GLY A 1 12.73 -6.62 -24.25
N THR A 2 12.89 -7.65 -23.48
CA THR A 2 11.97 -8.05 -22.43
C THR A 2 12.14 -7.17 -21.20
N GLY A 3 11.03 -6.57 -20.76
CA GLY A 3 10.81 -6.34 -19.34
C GLY A 3 11.59 -5.23 -18.67
N LEU A 4 10.94 -4.14 -18.38
CA LEU A 4 11.20 -3.39 -17.16
C LEU A 4 10.67 -4.17 -15.95
N VAL A 5 11.28 -5.32 -15.69
CA VAL A 5 11.40 -5.90 -14.35
C VAL A 5 12.79 -5.49 -13.90
N GLY A 6 12.96 -4.26 -13.69
CA GLY A 6 14.22 -3.68 -13.33
C GLY A 6 13.97 -2.48 -12.47
N SER A 7 13.87 -2.80 -11.22
CA SER A 7 14.18 -1.88 -10.14
C SER A 7 13.30 -0.63 -10.09
N GLU A 8 12.31 -0.66 -9.24
CA GLU A 8 11.81 0.52 -8.53
C GLU A 8 12.98 1.49 -8.19
N MET A 9 14.17 0.96 -7.94
CA MET A 9 15.39 1.69 -7.64
C MET A 9 15.98 2.44 -8.85
N CYS A 10 15.94 1.89 -10.10
CA CYS A 10 16.44 2.60 -11.28
C CYS A 10 15.49 3.70 -11.76
N ILE A 11 14.21 3.58 -11.51
CA ILE A 11 13.24 4.66 -11.73
C ILE A 11 13.51 5.74 -10.68
N ARG A 12 13.67 5.39 -9.41
CA ARG A 12 13.90 6.29 -8.28
C ARG A 12 15.20 7.10 -8.42
N ASP A 13 16.31 6.49 -8.81
CA ASP A 13 17.62 7.19 -8.94
C ASP A 13 17.70 8.17 -10.13
N ARG A 14 16.92 7.93 -11.20
CA ARG A 14 16.83 8.87 -12.34
C ARG A 14 15.73 9.91 -12.17
N LEU A 15 14.85 9.74 -11.20
CA LEU A 15 13.65 10.54 -10.96
C LEU A 15 13.79 11.51 -9.78
N ASN A 16 15.00 11.69 -9.24
CA ASN A 16 15.27 12.70 -8.19
C ASN A 16 14.93 14.15 -8.59
N ASN A 17 14.28 14.34 -9.73
CA ASN A 17 13.55 15.54 -10.11
C ASN A 17 12.03 15.21 -10.17
N ASP A 18 11.44 14.92 -9.03
CA ASP A 18 10.01 14.57 -8.87
C ASP A 18 9.08 15.54 -9.59
N CYS A 19 9.41 16.83 -9.57
CA CYS A 19 8.67 17.87 -10.26
C CYS A 19 8.61 17.69 -11.79
N ILE A 20 9.70 17.22 -12.41
CA ILE A 20 9.77 17.01 -13.87
C ILE A 20 8.95 15.79 -14.26
N MET A 21 8.92 14.76 -13.42
CA MET A 21 8.18 13.53 -13.71
C MET A 21 6.69 13.69 -13.56
N LEU A 22 6.23 14.28 -12.46
CA LEU A 22 4.81 14.59 -12.27
C LEU A 22 4.28 15.48 -13.40
N SER A 23 5.06 16.46 -13.85
CA SER A 23 4.70 17.30 -14.99
C SER A 23 4.69 16.52 -16.32
N CYS A 24 5.59 15.56 -16.51
CA CYS A 24 5.62 14.70 -17.70
C CYS A 24 4.46 13.71 -17.77
N ILE A 25 3.95 13.27 -16.62
CA ILE A 25 2.82 12.32 -16.53
C ILE A 25 1.49 13.06 -16.46
N GLN A 26 1.48 14.38 -16.21
CA GLN A 26 0.26 15.17 -15.95
C GLN A 26 -0.62 14.51 -14.87
N SER A 27 0.03 14.08 -13.77
CA SER A 27 -0.62 13.35 -12.71
C SER A 27 -1.59 14.24 -11.93
N ASP A 28 -2.75 13.70 -11.60
CA ASP A 28 -3.71 14.30 -10.66
C ASP A 28 -3.27 14.11 -9.19
N PHE A 29 -2.19 13.34 -8.95
CA PHE A 29 -1.66 13.05 -7.63
C PHE A 29 -0.41 13.87 -7.33
N GLY A 30 -0.21 14.23 -6.07
CA GLY A 30 0.96 14.98 -5.60
C GLY A 30 2.20 14.12 -5.31
N TYR A 31 2.23 12.85 -5.74
CA TYR A 31 3.30 11.88 -5.48
C TYR A 31 3.47 10.94 -6.68
N LEU A 32 4.64 10.29 -6.77
CA LEU A 32 4.98 9.33 -7.84
C LEU A 32 4.79 7.87 -7.44
N GLU A 33 5.02 7.54 -6.17
CA GLU A 33 4.89 6.17 -5.69
C GLU A 33 3.43 5.69 -5.82
N GLY A 34 3.25 4.46 -6.31
CA GLY A 34 1.95 3.81 -6.39
C GLY A 34 1.00 4.29 -7.50
N ILE A 35 1.39 5.29 -8.33
CA ILE A 35 0.53 5.79 -9.43
C ILE A 35 0.74 5.10 -10.78
N LEU A 36 1.58 4.08 -10.82
CA LEU A 36 1.82 3.31 -12.03
C LEU A 36 1.09 1.97 -11.99
N TYR A 37 0.47 1.60 -13.09
CA TYR A 37 -0.18 0.29 -13.21
C TYR A 37 0.85 -0.82 -13.34
N PRO A 38 0.83 -1.86 -12.49
CA PRO A 38 1.81 -2.94 -12.52
C PRO A 38 1.51 -3.90 -13.69
N ASP A 39 2.22 -3.73 -14.79
CA ASP A 39 2.12 -4.61 -15.96
C ASP A 39 3.42 -4.65 -16.77
N THR A 40 3.46 -5.54 -17.75
CA THR A 40 4.57 -5.63 -18.72
C THR A 40 4.31 -4.67 -19.88
N TYR A 41 5.24 -3.74 -20.09
CA TYR A 41 5.16 -2.75 -21.16
C TYR A 41 6.19 -3.03 -22.26
N PHE A 42 5.72 -3.16 -23.50
CA PHE A 42 6.59 -3.30 -24.65
C PHE A 42 7.03 -1.93 -25.17
N TYR A 43 8.29 -1.79 -25.48
CA TYR A 43 8.85 -0.57 -26.02
C TYR A 43 9.75 -0.81 -27.24
N LYS A 44 9.86 0.20 -28.11
CA LYS A 44 10.77 0.19 -29.25
C LYS A 44 12.01 1.02 -28.92
N LYS A 45 13.15 0.67 -29.55
CA LYS A 45 14.39 1.48 -29.44
C LYS A 45 14.10 2.93 -29.82
N GLY A 46 14.47 3.88 -28.96
CA GLY A 46 14.22 5.31 -29.15
C GLY A 46 12.91 5.83 -28.58
N MET A 47 12.05 4.98 -28.02
CA MET A 47 10.85 5.45 -27.30
C MET A 47 11.28 6.19 -26.02
N LYS A 48 10.62 7.33 -25.75
CA LYS A 48 10.88 8.10 -24.52
C LYS A 48 10.32 7.36 -23.29
N ALA A 49 11.06 7.35 -22.19
CA ALA A 49 10.62 6.76 -20.93
C ALA A 49 9.28 7.37 -20.45
N SER A 50 9.10 8.69 -20.63
CA SER A 50 7.83 9.37 -20.30
C SER A 50 6.61 8.80 -21.04
N SER A 51 6.78 8.27 -22.26
CA SER A 51 5.67 7.64 -22.99
C SER A 51 5.20 6.36 -22.32
N ILE A 52 6.12 5.55 -21.76
CA ILE A 52 5.81 4.32 -21.05
C ILE A 52 5.14 4.65 -19.71
N LEU A 53 5.67 5.65 -19.01
CA LEU A 53 5.12 6.09 -17.73
C LEU A 53 3.70 6.64 -17.90
N ASN A 54 3.46 7.46 -18.93
CA ASN A 54 2.12 7.95 -19.26
C ASN A 54 1.16 6.81 -19.62
N LEU A 55 1.64 5.81 -20.35
CA LEU A 55 0.82 4.64 -20.68
C LEU A 55 0.42 3.89 -19.40
N SER A 56 1.38 3.68 -18.49
CA SER A 56 1.14 3.01 -17.20
C SER A 56 0.18 3.82 -16.32
N TYR A 57 0.41 5.11 -16.18
CA TYR A 57 -0.46 6.01 -15.43
C TYR A 57 -1.90 6.05 -15.97
N ASN A 58 -2.05 6.24 -17.28
CA ASN A 58 -3.37 6.29 -17.93
C ASN A 58 -4.11 4.95 -17.78
N ARG A 59 -3.39 3.83 -17.78
CA ARG A 59 -3.99 2.52 -17.52
C ARG A 59 -4.51 2.39 -16.09
N LEU A 60 -3.75 2.89 -15.08
CA LEU A 60 -4.24 2.95 -13.71
C LEU A 60 -5.51 3.81 -13.61
N LYS A 61 -5.49 5.00 -14.22
CA LYS A 61 -6.64 5.91 -14.23
C LYS A 61 -7.87 5.24 -14.84
N SER A 62 -7.73 4.62 -16.02
CA SER A 62 -8.82 3.88 -16.64
C SER A 62 -9.35 2.74 -15.77
N SER A 63 -8.47 2.03 -15.06
CA SER A 63 -8.88 0.96 -14.14
C SER A 63 -9.64 1.50 -12.92
N LEU A 64 -9.27 2.65 -12.39
CA LEU A 64 -10.03 3.32 -11.33
C LEU A 64 -11.42 3.79 -11.83
N ASP A 65 -11.49 4.34 -13.03
CA ASP A 65 -12.76 4.75 -13.65
C ASP A 65 -13.68 3.54 -13.93
N GLU A 66 -13.12 2.42 -14.35
CA GLU A 66 -13.84 1.16 -14.51
C GLU A 66 -14.35 0.63 -13.16
N MET A 67 -13.56 0.71 -12.10
CA MET A 67 -14.01 0.36 -10.76
C MET A 67 -15.19 1.21 -10.31
N HIS A 68 -15.17 2.52 -10.57
CA HIS A 68 -16.28 3.41 -10.26
C HIS A 68 -17.59 3.03 -10.98
N SER A 69 -17.52 2.45 -12.18
CA SER A 69 -18.69 2.04 -12.93
C SER A 69 -19.16 0.62 -12.63
N SER A 70 -18.27 -0.26 -12.17
CA SER A 70 -18.51 -1.71 -12.07
C SER A 70 -18.72 -2.21 -10.65
N TYR A 71 -18.25 -1.47 -9.64
CA TYR A 71 -18.26 -1.93 -8.24
C TYR A 71 -18.93 -0.92 -7.31
N LEU A 72 -19.55 -1.44 -6.25
CA LEU A 72 -20.09 -0.61 -5.17
C LEU A 72 -18.97 -0.20 -4.23
N LYS A 73 -18.83 1.09 -4.02
CA LYS A 73 -17.89 1.65 -3.07
C LYS A 73 -18.51 1.74 -1.69
N ASN A 74 -17.93 1.03 -0.71
CA ASN A 74 -18.44 0.96 0.66
C ASN A 74 -17.60 1.78 1.67
N ASN A 75 -16.89 2.80 1.20
CA ASN A 75 -16.11 3.69 2.06
C ASN A 75 -16.12 5.13 1.54
N ASN A 76 -15.66 6.07 2.36
CA ASN A 76 -15.62 7.51 2.02
C ASN A 76 -14.25 7.98 1.51
N LEU A 77 -13.30 7.07 1.26
CA LEU A 77 -11.96 7.42 0.80
C LEU A 77 -12.00 7.96 -0.65
N ASN A 78 -11.23 8.99 -0.95
CA ASN A 78 -11.00 9.43 -2.32
C ASN A 78 -9.97 8.50 -3.03
N ASN A 79 -9.74 8.71 -4.34
CA ASN A 79 -8.84 7.84 -5.12
C ASN A 79 -7.40 7.83 -4.58
N SER A 80 -6.91 8.97 -4.09
CA SER A 80 -5.58 9.06 -3.47
C SER A 80 -5.50 8.22 -2.21
N GLU A 81 -6.48 8.34 -1.33
CA GLU A 81 -6.57 7.57 -0.08
C GLU A 81 -6.73 6.06 -0.34
N ILE A 82 -7.50 5.69 -1.38
CA ILE A 82 -7.61 4.29 -1.82
C ILE A 82 -6.25 3.73 -2.24
N LEU A 83 -5.48 4.46 -3.06
CA LEU A 83 -4.16 4.03 -3.50
C LEU A 83 -3.18 3.93 -2.32
N ILE A 84 -3.22 4.87 -1.39
CA ILE A 84 -2.39 4.83 -0.18
C ILE A 84 -2.71 3.58 0.65
N LEU A 85 -3.98 3.35 0.95
CA LEU A 85 -4.37 2.19 1.75
C LEU A 85 -4.11 0.87 1.02
N ALA A 86 -4.37 0.81 -0.30
CA ALA A 86 -4.09 -0.35 -1.13
C ALA A 86 -2.61 -0.73 -1.12
N SER A 87 -1.71 0.26 -1.09
CA SER A 87 -0.27 0.00 -1.00
C SER A 87 0.15 -0.63 0.33
N ILE A 88 -0.56 -0.32 1.41
CA ILE A 88 -0.36 -0.97 2.72
C ILE A 88 -0.89 -2.39 2.67
N VAL A 89 -2.11 -2.60 2.16
CA VAL A 89 -2.70 -3.94 1.98
C VAL A 89 -1.80 -4.83 1.12
N GLU A 90 -1.24 -4.30 0.02
CA GLU A 90 -0.30 -5.01 -0.86
C GLU A 90 0.94 -5.52 -0.12
N LYS A 91 1.43 -4.77 0.85
CA LYS A 91 2.64 -5.12 1.60
C LYS A 91 2.37 -5.99 2.82
N GLU A 92 1.15 -5.99 3.34
CA GLU A 92 0.73 -6.81 4.49
C GLU A 92 0.22 -8.19 4.04
N ALA A 93 -0.48 -8.28 2.90
CA ALA A 93 -1.12 -9.51 2.48
C ALA A 93 -0.10 -10.58 2.07
N GLY A 94 -0.17 -11.74 2.69
CA GLY A 94 0.61 -12.92 2.31
C GLY A 94 0.11 -13.60 1.03
N ASN A 95 -1.17 -13.39 0.71
CA ASN A 95 -1.83 -13.92 -0.49
C ASN A 95 -3.03 -13.05 -0.88
N ASP A 96 -3.55 -13.22 -2.11
CA ASP A 96 -4.67 -12.42 -2.61
C ASP A 96 -6.01 -12.68 -1.87
N GLN A 97 -6.19 -13.85 -1.26
CA GLN A 97 -7.45 -14.23 -0.62
C GLN A 97 -7.68 -13.47 0.69
N GLU A 98 -6.64 -12.95 1.32
CA GLU A 98 -6.74 -12.21 2.58
C GLU A 98 -6.84 -10.70 2.40
N LYS A 99 -6.65 -10.19 1.17
CA LYS A 99 -6.65 -8.74 0.91
C LYS A 99 -7.94 -8.06 1.35
N ASP A 100 -9.08 -8.70 1.14
CA ASP A 100 -10.39 -8.17 1.56
C ASP A 100 -10.49 -8.04 3.08
N LEU A 101 -10.02 -9.06 3.83
CA LEU A 101 -10.05 -9.03 5.29
C LEU A 101 -9.07 -8.01 5.86
N ILE A 102 -7.85 -7.94 5.32
CA ILE A 102 -6.83 -6.97 5.73
C ILE A 102 -7.31 -5.54 5.42
N ALA A 103 -7.87 -5.29 4.23
CA ALA A 103 -8.48 -4.01 3.88
C ALA A 103 -9.62 -3.66 4.85
N GLY A 104 -10.48 -4.63 5.18
CA GLY A 104 -11.56 -4.47 6.16
C GLY A 104 -11.07 -4.05 7.54
N VAL A 105 -10.00 -4.68 8.05
CA VAL A 105 -9.37 -4.28 9.33
C VAL A 105 -8.91 -2.82 9.29
N PHE A 106 -8.19 -2.42 8.25
CA PHE A 106 -7.69 -1.05 8.15
C PHE A 106 -8.81 -0.02 7.97
N LEU A 107 -9.84 -0.31 7.18
CA LEU A 107 -11.02 0.55 7.04
C LEU A 107 -11.75 0.71 8.38
N ASN A 108 -11.93 -0.39 9.14
CA ASN A 108 -12.53 -0.34 10.46
C ASN A 108 -11.70 0.51 11.43
N ARG A 109 -10.37 0.35 11.42
CA ARG A 109 -9.48 1.19 12.24
C ARG A 109 -9.59 2.66 11.88
N LEU A 110 -9.60 3.02 10.59
CA LEU A 110 -9.80 4.41 10.14
C LEU A 110 -11.12 4.97 10.62
N ASN A 111 -12.22 4.22 10.47
CA ASN A 111 -13.55 4.64 10.92
C ASN A 111 -13.63 4.85 12.44
N LEU A 112 -12.85 4.12 13.21
CA LEU A 112 -12.76 4.23 14.68
C LEU A 112 -11.66 5.21 15.15
N ASN A 113 -11.00 5.94 14.24
CA ASN A 113 -9.84 6.77 14.54
C ASN A 113 -8.69 6.02 15.25
N MET A 114 -8.56 4.72 14.98
CA MET A 114 -7.44 3.91 15.43
C MET A 114 -6.25 4.07 14.49
N ARG A 115 -5.04 3.97 15.05
CA ARG A 115 -3.81 3.92 14.25
C ARG A 115 -3.74 2.64 13.44
N LEU A 116 -3.21 2.70 12.20
CA LEU A 116 -3.11 1.52 11.33
C LEU A 116 -2.08 0.52 11.83
N GLN A 117 -0.96 0.97 12.40
CA GLN A 117 0.10 0.12 12.98
C GLN A 117 0.58 -0.97 12.01
N ALA A 118 0.92 -0.55 10.81
CA ALA A 118 1.42 -1.40 9.72
C ALA A 118 2.94 -1.28 9.62
N ASP A 119 3.67 -2.35 9.85
CA ASP A 119 5.13 -2.40 9.83
C ASP A 119 5.75 -1.91 8.50
N PRO A 120 5.20 -2.25 7.32
CA PRO A 120 5.74 -1.77 6.05
C PRO A 120 5.79 -0.24 5.93
N THR A 121 4.94 0.47 6.66
CA THR A 121 4.97 1.94 6.66
C THR A 121 6.17 2.50 7.39
N ILE A 122 6.61 1.85 8.48
CA ILE A 122 7.86 2.20 9.17
C ILE A 122 9.05 1.98 8.24
N ILE A 123 9.12 0.79 7.63
CA ILE A 123 10.19 0.40 6.72
C ILE A 123 10.32 1.40 5.57
N TYR A 124 9.20 1.77 4.94
CA TYR A 124 9.21 2.73 3.84
C TYR A 124 9.81 4.08 4.24
N GLY A 125 9.43 4.59 5.41
CA GLY A 125 9.96 5.86 5.91
C GLY A 125 11.44 5.82 6.32
N LEU A 126 12.01 4.63 6.57
CA LEU A 126 13.42 4.43 6.87
C LEU A 126 14.30 4.26 5.61
N LEU A 127 13.69 4.03 4.44
CA LEU A 127 14.46 3.85 3.20
C LEU A 127 15.24 5.14 2.84
N PRO A 128 16.46 5.00 2.28
CA PRO A 128 17.17 3.77 1.90
C PRO A 128 18.00 3.13 3.04
N ASN A 129 17.91 3.62 4.28
CA ASN A 129 18.82 3.25 5.39
C ASN A 129 18.26 2.11 6.26
N PHE A 130 17.20 1.43 5.85
CA PHE A 130 16.65 0.29 6.58
C PHE A 130 17.63 -0.90 6.56
N ASP A 131 18.00 -1.40 7.72
CA ASP A 131 19.02 -2.46 7.90
C ASP A 131 18.44 -3.89 7.96
N GLY A 132 17.13 -4.04 7.81
CA GLY A 132 16.44 -5.34 7.74
C GLY A 132 15.70 -5.73 9.02
N ASP A 133 15.81 -4.96 10.11
CA ASP A 133 15.11 -5.18 11.36
C ASP A 133 14.45 -3.90 11.89
N ILE A 134 13.21 -4.00 12.37
CA ILE A 134 12.47 -2.88 12.96
C ILE A 134 12.79 -2.83 14.46
N LYS A 135 13.49 -1.79 14.87
CA LYS A 135 13.84 -1.55 16.25
C LYS A 135 12.73 -0.83 17.01
N LYS A 136 12.73 -0.96 18.32
CA LYS A 136 11.80 -0.22 19.20
C LYS A 136 11.90 1.30 19.00
N SER A 137 13.09 1.82 18.69
CA SER A 137 13.31 3.23 18.35
C SER A 137 12.53 3.64 17.10
N ASP A 138 12.48 2.76 16.08
CA ASP A 138 11.80 3.05 14.81
C ASP A 138 10.29 3.06 14.98
N ILE A 139 9.75 2.13 15.80
CA ILE A 139 8.32 2.10 16.16
C ILE A 139 7.92 3.40 16.87
N LEU A 140 8.79 3.96 17.72
CA LEU A 140 8.54 5.16 18.51
C LEU A 140 8.95 6.47 17.81
N ASP A 141 9.52 6.40 16.60
CA ASP A 141 9.96 7.58 15.86
C ASP A 141 8.78 8.40 15.35
N LYS A 142 8.59 9.58 15.93
CA LYS A 142 7.58 10.56 15.54
C LYS A 142 7.98 11.40 14.33
N ASN A 143 9.26 11.39 13.93
CA ASN A 143 9.76 12.15 12.78
C ASN A 143 9.53 11.40 11.47
N ASN A 144 9.37 10.08 11.53
CA ASN A 144 9.00 9.28 10.38
C ASN A 144 7.52 9.53 10.04
N LYS A 145 7.28 10.34 8.99
CA LYS A 145 5.93 10.73 8.54
C LYS A 145 5.07 9.56 8.02
N TYR A 146 5.70 8.42 7.72
CA TYR A 146 5.01 7.20 7.29
C TYR A 146 4.66 6.27 8.46
N ASN A 147 5.22 6.49 9.64
CA ASN A 147 5.06 5.60 10.79
C ASN A 147 3.62 5.59 11.31
N THR A 148 2.83 4.62 10.86
CA THR A 148 1.42 4.46 11.27
C THR A 148 1.22 3.98 12.70
N TYR A 149 2.29 3.73 13.47
CA TYR A 149 2.24 3.59 14.92
C TYR A 149 2.21 4.94 15.63
N MET A 150 2.68 6.02 14.98
CA MET A 150 2.78 7.35 15.57
C MET A 150 1.80 8.36 14.98
N ILE A 151 1.44 8.22 13.70
CA ILE A 151 0.44 9.08 13.04
C ILE A 151 -0.96 8.49 13.15
N ASN A 152 -1.98 9.35 13.08
CA ASN A 152 -3.37 8.96 12.91
C ASN A 152 -3.74 9.04 11.42
N GLY A 153 -4.55 8.08 10.95
CA GLY A 153 -4.97 8.04 9.56
C GLY A 153 -3.90 7.46 8.61
N LEU A 154 -3.95 7.90 7.37
CA LEU A 154 -3.09 7.42 6.29
C LEU A 154 -1.74 8.15 6.24
N PRO A 155 -0.68 7.50 5.76
CA PRO A 155 0.58 8.18 5.46
C PRO A 155 0.42 9.15 4.27
N PRO A 156 1.43 10.01 4.00
CA PRO A 156 1.30 11.09 3.01
C PRO A 156 1.26 10.62 1.55
N SER A 157 1.70 9.40 1.25
CA SER A 157 1.66 8.80 -0.10
C SER A 157 1.63 7.28 -0.01
N PRO A 158 1.35 6.57 -1.11
CA PRO A 158 1.55 5.13 -1.19
C PRO A 158 2.99 4.72 -0.85
N ILE A 159 3.14 3.50 -0.34
CA ILE A 159 4.43 2.90 0.02
C ILE A 159 4.90 1.83 -0.97
N ALA A 160 4.09 1.53 -1.96
CA ALA A 160 4.37 0.57 -3.03
C ALA A 160 3.42 0.78 -4.21
N VAL A 161 3.76 0.17 -5.34
CA VAL A 161 2.82 -0.06 -6.44
C VAL A 161 1.87 -1.18 -6.02
N SER A 162 0.57 -0.93 -6.12
CA SER A 162 -0.49 -1.88 -5.73
C SER A 162 -0.99 -2.68 -6.92
N SER A 163 -1.30 -3.96 -6.71
CA SER A 163 -2.07 -4.76 -7.65
C SER A 163 -3.53 -4.30 -7.70
N LEU A 164 -4.23 -4.65 -8.79
CA LEU A 164 -5.66 -4.36 -8.89
C LEU A 164 -6.48 -5.04 -7.81
N SER A 165 -6.08 -6.23 -7.36
CA SER A 165 -6.76 -6.93 -6.26
C SER A 165 -6.70 -6.13 -4.96
N SER A 166 -5.55 -5.54 -4.62
CA SER A 166 -5.43 -4.69 -3.43
C SER A 166 -6.24 -3.40 -3.55
N ILE A 167 -6.25 -2.76 -4.72
CA ILE A 167 -7.05 -1.55 -4.96
C ILE A 167 -8.53 -1.88 -4.85
N LYS A 168 -8.97 -2.98 -5.45
CA LYS A 168 -10.36 -3.45 -5.43
C LYS A 168 -10.80 -3.76 -4.00
N SER A 169 -10.00 -4.50 -3.22
CA SER A 169 -10.31 -4.84 -1.82
C SER A 169 -10.57 -3.60 -0.97
N VAL A 170 -9.76 -2.56 -1.15
CA VAL A 170 -9.98 -1.28 -0.46
C VAL A 170 -11.22 -0.56 -1.01
N TYR A 171 -11.40 -0.54 -2.33
CA TYR A 171 -12.52 0.15 -2.96
C TYR A 171 -13.88 -0.43 -2.54
N GLU A 172 -14.03 -1.74 -2.61
CA GLU A 172 -15.26 -2.44 -2.22
C GLU A 172 -15.49 -2.41 -0.72
N GLY A 173 -14.42 -2.46 0.09
CA GLY A 173 -14.50 -2.39 1.53
C GLY A 173 -15.43 -3.45 2.11
N VAL A 174 -15.09 -4.73 1.94
CA VAL A 174 -15.94 -5.85 2.40
C VAL A 174 -16.22 -5.70 3.90
N PRO A 175 -17.50 -5.65 4.32
CA PRO A 175 -17.85 -5.47 5.71
C PRO A 175 -17.32 -6.59 6.60
N SER A 176 -16.60 -6.22 7.65
CA SER A 176 -16.13 -7.13 8.69
C SER A 176 -16.11 -6.41 10.04
N ASP A 177 -16.07 -7.18 11.14
CA ASP A 177 -15.91 -6.63 12.50
C ASP A 177 -14.48 -6.76 13.02
N TYR A 178 -13.53 -7.21 12.18
CA TYR A 178 -12.17 -7.43 12.62
C TYR A 178 -11.41 -6.10 12.78
N LEU A 179 -10.62 -6.04 13.86
CA LEU A 179 -9.76 -4.90 14.19
C LEU A 179 -8.29 -5.25 14.29
N PHE A 180 -7.97 -6.54 14.37
CA PHE A 180 -6.61 -7.05 14.56
C PHE A 180 -6.36 -8.26 13.69
N PHE A 181 -5.13 -8.43 13.25
CA PHE A 181 -4.64 -9.66 12.64
C PHE A 181 -3.21 -9.95 13.10
N VAL A 182 -2.82 -11.19 13.05
CA VAL A 182 -1.45 -11.67 13.34
C VAL A 182 -1.15 -12.83 12.41
N ALA A 183 0.07 -12.88 11.88
CA ALA A 183 0.49 -13.99 11.04
C ALA A 183 0.45 -15.31 11.84
N ASP A 184 -0.29 -16.30 11.36
CA ASP A 184 -0.39 -17.65 11.91
C ASP A 184 0.39 -18.68 11.08
N SER A 185 0.80 -18.30 9.89
CA SER A 185 1.71 -19.04 9.02
C SER A 185 2.53 -18.08 8.15
N LYS A 186 3.33 -18.62 7.21
CA LYS A 186 4.09 -17.80 6.25
C LYS A 186 3.21 -17.01 5.28
N THR A 187 1.98 -17.44 5.07
CA THR A 187 1.09 -16.89 4.03
C THR A 187 -0.32 -16.61 4.51
N SER A 188 -0.61 -16.78 5.79
CA SER A 188 -1.94 -16.57 6.35
C SER A 188 -1.93 -15.83 7.69
N HIS A 189 -3.07 -15.22 7.99
CA HIS A 189 -3.29 -14.45 9.20
C HIS A 189 -4.53 -14.93 9.95
N TYR A 190 -4.44 -14.88 11.29
CA TYR A 190 -5.59 -15.00 12.17
C TYR A 190 -6.18 -13.61 12.44
N PHE A 191 -7.47 -13.46 12.21
CA PHE A 191 -8.20 -12.21 12.41
C PHE A 191 -9.00 -12.24 13.71
N SER A 192 -9.01 -11.13 14.45
CA SER A 192 -9.74 -11.01 15.72
C SER A 192 -10.47 -9.66 15.83
N LYS A 193 -11.59 -9.68 16.58
CA LYS A 193 -12.43 -8.50 16.79
C LYS A 193 -11.96 -7.68 17.98
N THR A 194 -11.41 -8.33 18.99
CA THR A 194 -11.00 -7.70 20.25
C THR A 194 -9.50 -7.84 20.48
N TYR A 195 -8.92 -6.86 21.19
CA TYR A 195 -7.53 -6.90 21.59
C TYR A 195 -7.20 -8.11 22.49
N LYS A 196 -8.18 -8.54 23.30
CA LYS A 196 -8.01 -9.74 24.16
C LYS A 196 -7.85 -11.02 23.33
N GLU A 197 -8.68 -11.20 22.29
CA GLU A 197 -8.56 -12.32 21.35
C GLU A 197 -7.20 -12.31 20.65
N HIS A 198 -6.79 -11.12 20.18
CA HIS A 198 -5.50 -10.92 19.52
C HIS A 198 -4.33 -11.32 20.43
N LEU A 199 -4.30 -10.83 21.68
CA LEU A 199 -3.25 -11.20 22.65
C LEU A 199 -3.25 -12.69 22.98
N ASN A 200 -4.42 -13.31 23.10
CA ASN A 200 -4.52 -14.75 23.34
C ASN A 200 -3.90 -15.53 22.16
N LYS A 201 -4.17 -15.09 20.92
CA LYS A 201 -3.60 -15.74 19.73
C LYS A 201 -2.09 -15.54 19.63
N ILE A 202 -1.57 -14.36 19.95
CA ILE A 202 -0.12 -14.10 20.02
C ILE A 202 0.57 -15.06 20.99
N LYS A 203 -0.01 -15.29 22.17
CA LYS A 203 0.51 -16.24 23.17
C LYS A 203 0.45 -17.69 22.66
N GLU A 204 -0.67 -18.09 22.04
CA GLU A 204 -0.81 -19.42 21.46
C GLU A 204 0.24 -19.69 20.39
N LEU A 205 0.60 -18.67 19.60
CA LEU A 205 1.63 -18.75 18.56
C LEU A 205 3.07 -18.60 19.10
N GLY A 206 3.24 -18.29 20.39
CA GLY A 206 4.55 -18.08 21.00
C GLY A 206 5.29 -16.82 20.52
N LEU A 207 4.54 -15.78 20.14
CA LEU A 207 5.05 -14.51 19.61
C LEU A 207 5.14 -13.41 20.68
N ASP A 208 4.89 -13.74 21.94
CA ASP A 208 4.83 -12.82 23.10
C ASP A 208 6.21 -12.63 23.80
N LYS A 209 7.33 -12.71 23.07
CA LYS A 209 8.70 -12.59 23.61
C LYS A 209 9.18 -11.17 23.70
#